data_721ce20788efd12dc53cf04cc707794c
#
_entry.id   721ce20788efd12dc53cf04cc707794c
#
_cell.length_a   1.000
_cell.length_b   1.000
_cell.length_c   1.000
_cell.angle_alpha   90.00
_cell.angle_beta   90.00
_cell.angle_gamma   90.00
#
_symmetry.space_group_name_H-M   'P 1'
#
loop_
_entity.id
_entity.type
_entity.pdbx_description
1 polymer ?
#
loop_
_entity_poly.entity_id
_entity_poly.type
_entity_poly.pdbx_seq_one_letter_code
_entity_poly.pdbx_strand_id
1 'polypeptide(L)'
;ISLIKNINHKAEKILEIGCSNGHKLNQYSKLLKSKLSYGIDLSKKAIDDGKKKYKDLKFLQISSLEIDKIKINFDFIICGFFLYLLDRQLIFSQFDLIYKKLNKNGLMLIIDFDPLFKHSNKNFNKKNLISYKMSYDNFLVESGLFEILYKFKYKTSTKDKKKFKSDSVSLTLFRKINFQKSYPENV
;
A
#
# COMPACT_ATOMS: atom_id res chain seq x y z
N ILE A 1 2.09 5.68 -12.84
CA ILE A 1 0.90 6.53 -13.09
C ILE A 1 0.20 6.13 -14.40
N SER A 2 0.92 5.99 -15.52
CA SER A 2 0.33 5.54 -16.82
C SER A 2 -0.41 4.21 -16.70
N LEU A 3 0.09 3.30 -15.88
CA LEU A 3 -0.49 1.99 -15.64
C LEU A 3 -1.91 2.05 -15.06
N ILE A 4 -2.12 2.92 -14.08
CA ILE A 4 -3.43 3.07 -13.43
C ILE A 4 -4.47 3.64 -14.40
N LYS A 5 -4.03 4.43 -15.38
CA LYS A 5 -4.93 4.95 -16.44
C LYS A 5 -5.45 3.85 -17.37
N ASN A 6 -4.64 2.82 -17.62
CA ASN A 6 -4.99 1.74 -18.55
C ASN A 6 -5.89 0.68 -17.89
N ILE A 7 -6.04 0.74 -16.57
CA ILE A 7 -6.97 -0.13 -15.86
C ILE A 7 -8.34 0.54 -15.93
N ASN A 8 -9.25 -0.06 -16.68
CA ASN A 8 -10.63 0.42 -16.78
C ASN A 8 -11.40 0.17 -15.46
N HIS A 9 -10.80 0.61 -14.34
CA HIS A 9 -11.33 0.45 -13.00
C HIS A 9 -11.74 1.81 -12.44
N LYS A 10 -12.99 1.91 -12.08
CA LYS A 10 -13.54 3.13 -11.48
C LYS A 10 -13.20 3.17 -9.99
N ALA A 11 -12.19 3.95 -9.62
CA ALA A 11 -11.76 4.14 -8.24
C ALA A 11 -12.35 5.45 -7.67
N GLU A 12 -13.61 5.40 -7.25
CA GLU A 12 -14.29 6.58 -6.70
C GLU A 12 -13.84 6.89 -5.28
N LYS A 13 -13.52 5.85 -4.50
CA LYS A 13 -13.10 5.96 -3.09
C LYS A 13 -11.71 5.36 -2.95
N ILE A 14 -10.74 6.19 -2.60
CA ILE A 14 -9.35 5.76 -2.46
C ILE A 14 -8.81 6.01 -1.05
N LEU A 15 -7.90 5.16 -0.60
CA LEU A 15 -7.19 5.27 0.66
C LEU A 15 -5.69 5.14 0.42
N GLU A 16 -4.88 6.06 0.92
CA GLU A 16 -3.43 5.88 1.03
C GLU A 16 -3.04 5.66 2.50
N ILE A 17 -2.43 4.51 2.78
CA ILE A 17 -1.90 4.15 4.09
C ILE A 17 -0.43 4.60 4.15
N GLY A 18 -0.06 5.37 5.19
CA GLY A 18 1.25 6.02 5.28
C GLY A 18 1.38 7.18 4.29
N CYS A 19 0.34 8.01 4.18
CA CYS A 19 0.23 9.04 3.17
C CYS A 19 1.18 10.24 3.36
N SER A 20 1.88 10.34 4.51
CA SER A 20 2.64 11.53 4.88
C SER A 20 1.76 12.79 4.77
N ASN A 21 2.17 13.80 4.00
CA ASN A 21 1.40 15.02 3.77
C ASN A 21 0.42 14.93 2.57
N GLY A 22 0.19 13.73 2.03
CA GLY A 22 -0.81 13.50 0.98
C GLY A 22 -0.41 13.95 -0.43
N HIS A 23 0.87 14.25 -0.68
CA HIS A 23 1.31 14.69 -2.01
C HIS A 23 0.99 13.64 -3.10
N LYS A 24 1.30 12.38 -2.84
CA LYS A 24 1.00 11.27 -3.76
C LYS A 24 -0.50 11.01 -3.83
N LEU A 25 -1.19 11.01 -2.70
CA LEU A 25 -2.64 10.86 -2.66
C LEU A 25 -3.35 11.88 -3.56
N ASN A 26 -2.92 13.14 -3.52
CA ASN A 26 -3.46 14.18 -4.39
C ASN A 26 -3.24 13.89 -5.88
N GLN A 27 -2.07 13.35 -6.23
CA GLN A 27 -1.79 12.93 -7.61
C GLN A 27 -2.69 11.77 -8.04
N TYR A 28 -2.86 10.75 -7.19
CA TYR A 28 -3.76 9.62 -7.46
C TYR A 28 -5.22 10.06 -7.54
N SER A 29 -5.67 10.92 -6.62
CA SER A 29 -7.02 11.45 -6.61
C SER A 29 -7.37 12.16 -7.91
N LYS A 30 -6.50 13.05 -8.38
CA LYS A 30 -6.68 13.76 -9.65
C LYS A 30 -6.63 12.83 -10.86
N LEU A 31 -5.69 11.90 -10.88
CA LEU A 31 -5.50 10.96 -11.97
C LEU A 31 -6.70 10.04 -12.16
N LEU A 32 -7.22 9.50 -11.04
CA LEU A 32 -8.33 8.56 -11.03
C LEU A 32 -9.69 9.27 -11.01
N LYS A 33 -9.69 10.60 -10.90
CA LYS A 33 -10.92 11.42 -10.74
C LYS A 33 -11.79 10.89 -9.59
N SER A 34 -11.12 10.55 -8.45
CA SER A 34 -11.82 9.98 -7.31
C SER A 34 -12.74 11.02 -6.67
N LYS A 35 -13.91 10.56 -6.19
CA LYS A 35 -14.88 11.41 -5.49
C LYS A 35 -14.50 11.59 -4.02
N LEU A 36 -13.79 10.62 -3.44
CA LEU A 36 -13.46 10.60 -2.04
C LEU A 36 -12.09 9.97 -1.81
N SER A 37 -11.16 10.75 -1.25
CA SER A 37 -9.79 10.34 -1.02
C SER A 37 -9.41 10.52 0.43
N TYR A 38 -8.98 9.43 1.07
CA TYR A 38 -8.50 9.40 2.44
C TYR A 38 -7.00 9.16 2.49
N GLY A 39 -6.31 9.90 3.35
CA GLY A 39 -4.93 9.65 3.72
C GLY A 39 -4.81 9.43 5.22
N ILE A 40 -4.08 8.39 5.62
CA ILE A 40 -3.78 8.14 7.02
C ILE A 40 -2.27 8.09 7.25
N ASP A 41 -1.82 8.66 8.36
CA ASP A 41 -0.44 8.63 8.81
C ASP A 41 -0.36 8.82 10.33
N LEU A 42 0.69 8.33 10.97
CA LEU A 42 0.94 8.54 12.40
C LEU A 42 1.50 9.93 12.70
N SER A 43 2.12 10.57 11.72
CA SER A 43 2.76 11.87 11.88
C SER A 43 1.74 13.02 11.91
N LYS A 44 1.46 13.54 13.11
CA LYS A 44 0.59 14.71 13.28
C LYS A 44 1.04 15.87 12.39
N LYS A 45 2.34 16.17 12.36
CA LYS A 45 2.90 17.26 11.55
C LYS A 45 2.60 17.07 10.06
N ALA A 46 2.76 15.84 9.53
CA ALA A 46 2.49 15.55 8.12
C ALA A 46 0.99 15.68 7.79
N ILE A 47 0.13 15.16 8.67
CA ILE A 47 -1.33 15.27 8.52
C ILE A 47 -1.80 16.73 8.56
N ASP A 48 -1.29 17.52 9.50
CA ASP A 48 -1.65 18.95 9.61
C ASP A 48 -1.19 19.75 8.38
N ASP A 49 -0.01 19.45 7.84
CA ASP A 49 0.50 20.03 6.58
C ASP A 49 -0.40 19.61 5.39
N GLY A 50 -0.76 18.36 5.30
CA GLY A 50 -1.66 17.83 4.27
C GLY A 50 -3.02 18.52 4.28
N LYS A 51 -3.65 18.67 5.46
CA LYS A 51 -4.94 19.38 5.64
C LYS A 51 -4.88 20.83 5.20
N LYS A 52 -3.75 21.51 5.44
CA LYS A 52 -3.55 22.89 4.99
C LYS A 52 -3.46 22.98 3.47
N LYS A 53 -2.77 22.04 2.86
CA LYS A 53 -2.36 22.07 1.44
C LYS A 53 -3.42 21.51 0.49
N TYR A 54 -4.15 20.47 0.90
CA TYR A 54 -5.09 19.72 0.05
C TYR A 54 -6.48 19.67 0.69
N LYS A 55 -7.32 20.67 0.39
CA LYS A 55 -8.64 20.83 1.02
C LYS A 55 -9.66 19.76 0.60
N ASP A 56 -9.48 19.18 -0.57
CA ASP A 56 -10.40 18.16 -1.12
C ASP A 56 -10.08 16.74 -0.61
N LEU A 57 -8.98 16.57 0.14
CA LEU A 57 -8.58 15.28 0.70
C LEU A 57 -8.97 15.19 2.19
N LYS A 58 -9.31 14.00 2.62
CA LYS A 58 -9.59 13.70 4.03
C LYS A 58 -8.37 13.08 4.69
N PHE A 59 -7.88 13.70 5.78
CA PHE A 59 -6.71 13.24 6.51
C PHE A 59 -7.07 12.83 7.93
N LEU A 60 -6.59 11.65 8.34
CA LEU A 60 -6.74 11.14 9.70
C LEU A 60 -5.38 10.76 10.27
N GLN A 61 -5.13 11.21 11.50
CA GLN A 61 -3.96 10.78 12.27
C GLN A 61 -4.33 9.52 13.03
N ILE A 62 -4.21 8.38 12.40
CA ILE A 62 -4.48 7.06 12.98
C ILE A 62 -3.43 6.03 12.53
N SER A 63 -3.33 4.94 13.28
CA SER A 63 -2.54 3.78 12.88
C SER A 63 -3.18 3.08 11.68
N SER A 64 -2.35 2.44 10.86
CA SER A 64 -2.82 1.56 9.79
C SER A 64 -3.65 0.37 10.29
N LEU A 65 -3.46 -0.03 11.55
CA LEU A 65 -4.24 -1.07 12.21
C LEU A 65 -5.61 -0.58 12.71
N GLU A 66 -5.91 0.69 12.54
CA GLU A 66 -7.18 1.31 12.93
C GLU A 66 -8.04 1.73 11.74
N ILE A 67 -7.74 1.24 10.54
CA ILE A 67 -8.48 1.60 9.32
C ILE A 67 -9.95 1.15 9.34
N ASP A 68 -10.32 0.21 10.20
CA ASP A 68 -11.69 -0.20 10.47
C ASP A 68 -12.54 0.92 11.09
N LYS A 69 -11.91 1.89 11.77
CA LYS A 69 -12.58 3.09 12.28
C LYS A 69 -13.15 3.98 11.16
N ILE A 70 -12.63 3.88 9.94
CA ILE A 70 -13.20 4.56 8.77
C ILE A 70 -14.43 3.76 8.30
N LYS A 71 -15.61 4.33 8.41
CA LYS A 71 -16.91 3.63 8.22
C LYS A 71 -17.31 3.39 6.76
N ILE A 72 -16.37 3.49 5.82
CA ILE A 72 -16.58 3.19 4.39
C ILE A 72 -15.57 2.17 3.91
N ASN A 73 -15.88 1.53 2.80
CA ASN A 73 -14.94 0.70 2.05
C ASN A 73 -14.41 1.47 0.84
N PHE A 74 -13.32 0.97 0.27
CA PHE A 74 -12.57 1.64 -0.77
C PHE A 74 -12.49 0.78 -2.04
N ASP A 75 -12.46 1.46 -3.19
CA ASP A 75 -12.25 0.81 -4.48
C ASP A 75 -10.76 0.61 -4.75
N PHE A 76 -9.92 1.45 -4.12
CA PHE A 76 -8.48 1.42 -4.29
C PHE A 76 -7.75 1.78 -2.99
N ILE A 77 -6.85 0.89 -2.54
CA ILE A 77 -6.00 1.13 -1.37
C ILE A 77 -4.54 1.14 -1.83
N ILE A 78 -3.78 2.12 -1.36
CA ILE A 78 -2.38 2.36 -1.72
C ILE A 78 -1.52 2.19 -0.49
N CYS A 79 -0.48 1.36 -0.57
CA CYS A 79 0.57 1.16 0.41
C CYS A 79 1.91 1.56 -0.22
N GLY A 80 2.32 2.83 -0.04
CA GLY A 80 3.55 3.35 -0.64
C GLY A 80 4.66 3.53 0.38
N PHE A 81 5.69 2.67 0.37
CA PHE A 81 6.81 2.70 1.32
C PHE A 81 6.36 2.74 2.78
N PHE A 82 5.42 1.87 3.10
CA PHE A 82 4.82 1.76 4.43
C PHE A 82 5.07 0.37 5.05
N LEU A 83 4.85 -0.71 4.28
CA LEU A 83 4.87 -2.07 4.79
C LEU A 83 6.24 -2.49 5.33
N TYR A 84 7.32 -1.94 4.78
CA TYR A 84 8.67 -2.23 5.25
C TYR A 84 8.95 -1.71 6.68
N LEU A 85 8.14 -0.79 7.20
CA LEU A 85 8.24 -0.25 8.56
C LEU A 85 7.30 -0.93 9.54
N LEU A 86 6.36 -1.73 9.05
CA LEU A 86 5.40 -2.42 9.88
C LEU A 86 6.07 -3.59 10.61
N ASP A 87 5.77 -3.77 11.90
CA ASP A 87 6.18 -4.95 12.65
C ASP A 87 5.70 -6.23 11.95
N ARG A 88 6.61 -7.20 11.82
CA ARG A 88 6.30 -8.45 11.11
C ARG A 88 5.20 -9.26 11.78
N GLN A 89 5.03 -9.16 13.09
CA GLN A 89 3.94 -9.81 13.82
C GLN A 89 2.56 -9.27 13.43
N LEU A 90 2.51 -8.04 12.91
CA LEU A 90 1.28 -7.35 12.54
C LEU A 90 0.92 -7.48 11.06
N ILE A 91 1.76 -8.14 10.25
CA ILE A 91 1.61 -8.16 8.80
C ILE A 91 0.31 -8.84 8.36
N PHE A 92 -0.07 -9.94 9.00
CA PHE A 92 -1.31 -10.67 8.70
C PHE A 92 -2.54 -9.84 9.06
N SER A 93 -2.55 -9.22 10.25
CA SER A 93 -3.63 -8.34 10.69
C SER A 93 -3.79 -7.14 9.76
N GLN A 94 -2.68 -6.59 9.27
CA GLN A 94 -2.72 -5.48 8.32
C GLN A 94 -3.37 -5.87 7.00
N PHE A 95 -3.02 -7.01 6.43
CA PHE A 95 -3.62 -7.46 5.18
C PHE A 95 -5.07 -7.92 5.34
N ASP A 96 -5.44 -8.50 6.47
CA ASP A 96 -6.85 -8.79 6.81
C ASP A 96 -7.69 -7.51 6.82
N LEU A 97 -7.21 -6.46 7.50
CA LEU A 97 -7.87 -5.16 7.52
C LEU A 97 -8.00 -4.54 6.13
N ILE A 98 -6.94 -4.59 5.32
CA ILE A 98 -6.96 -4.09 3.94
C ILE A 98 -8.00 -4.89 3.11
N TYR A 99 -7.99 -6.22 3.22
CA TYR A 99 -8.93 -7.07 2.49
C TYR A 99 -10.38 -6.73 2.86
N LYS A 100 -10.69 -6.58 4.15
CA LYS A 100 -12.03 -6.20 4.63
C LYS A 100 -12.45 -4.82 4.15
N LYS A 101 -11.50 -3.88 4.04
CA LYS A 101 -11.75 -2.50 3.61
C LYS A 101 -11.82 -2.31 2.10
N LEU A 102 -11.40 -3.27 1.31
CA LEU A 102 -11.58 -3.24 -0.13
C LEU A 102 -12.99 -3.69 -0.52
N ASN A 103 -13.61 -2.95 -1.42
CA ASN A 103 -14.83 -3.36 -2.11
C ASN A 103 -14.59 -4.66 -2.93
N LYS A 104 -15.66 -5.32 -3.36
CA LYS A 104 -15.56 -6.46 -4.28
C LYS A 104 -14.81 -6.03 -5.55
N ASN A 105 -13.83 -6.83 -5.98
CA ASN A 105 -12.90 -6.53 -7.08
C ASN A 105 -12.09 -5.24 -6.87
N GLY A 106 -12.03 -4.70 -5.65
CA GLY A 106 -11.22 -3.54 -5.32
C GLY A 106 -9.73 -3.80 -5.54
N LEU A 107 -8.98 -2.74 -5.78
CA LEU A 107 -7.56 -2.81 -6.12
C LEU A 107 -6.68 -2.41 -4.93
N MET A 108 -5.53 -3.06 -4.81
CA MET A 108 -4.47 -2.67 -3.89
C MET A 108 -3.17 -2.43 -4.65
N LEU A 109 -2.57 -1.27 -4.45
CA LEU A 109 -1.25 -0.95 -4.99
C LEU A 109 -0.22 -1.01 -3.87
N ILE A 110 0.77 -1.86 -4.01
CA ILE A 110 1.94 -1.88 -3.14
C ILE A 110 3.13 -1.32 -3.91
N ILE A 111 3.78 -0.29 -3.35
CA ILE A 111 5.06 0.23 -3.82
C ILE A 111 6.01 0.10 -2.64
N ASP A 112 6.85 -0.94 -2.63
CA ASP A 112 7.75 -1.21 -1.50
C ASP A 112 8.99 -2.00 -1.94
N PHE A 113 9.89 -2.23 -1.02
CA PHE A 113 11.08 -3.06 -1.25
C PHE A 113 10.68 -4.47 -1.66
N ASP A 114 11.38 -4.97 -2.67
CA ASP A 114 11.19 -6.32 -3.23
C ASP A 114 12.56 -6.96 -3.53
N PRO A 115 13.36 -7.27 -2.50
CA PRO A 115 14.68 -7.88 -2.65
C PRO A 115 14.56 -9.36 -3.06
N LEU A 116 15.66 -9.93 -3.57
CA LEU A 116 15.75 -11.38 -3.85
C LEU A 116 15.60 -12.21 -2.56
N PHE A 117 16.15 -11.70 -1.45
CA PHE A 117 16.09 -12.37 -0.14
C PHE A 117 15.55 -11.41 0.92
N LYS A 118 14.63 -11.88 1.73
CA LYS A 118 14.11 -11.12 2.87
C LYS A 118 15.24 -10.78 3.86
N HIS A 119 15.29 -9.54 4.30
CA HIS A 119 16.25 -9.07 5.29
C HIS A 119 15.74 -7.86 6.05
N SER A 120 16.41 -7.53 7.15
CA SER A 120 16.10 -6.33 7.93
C SER A 120 17.32 -5.42 8.05
N ASN A 121 17.07 -4.12 8.19
CA ASN A 121 18.10 -3.11 8.44
C ASN A 121 17.66 -2.19 9.57
N LYS A 122 18.62 -1.76 10.41
CA LYS A 122 18.40 -0.64 11.32
C LYS A 122 18.20 0.63 10.49
N ASN A 123 17.17 1.40 10.81
CA ASN A 123 16.92 2.65 10.12
C ASN A 123 17.95 3.71 10.56
N PHE A 124 18.66 4.30 9.60
CA PHE A 124 19.70 5.29 9.90
C PHE A 124 19.13 6.59 10.50
N ASN A 125 17.91 6.93 10.15
CA ASN A 125 17.30 8.22 10.52
C ASN A 125 16.52 8.19 11.84
N LYS A 126 16.21 7.01 12.36
CA LYS A 126 15.46 6.84 13.61
C LYS A 126 16.09 5.70 14.43
N LYS A 127 16.68 6.06 15.57
CA LYS A 127 17.13 5.05 16.55
C LYS A 127 15.94 4.16 16.91
N ASN A 128 16.15 2.85 16.89
CA ASN A 128 15.18 1.80 17.21
C ASN A 128 14.11 1.47 16.16
N LEU A 129 14.15 2.06 14.96
CA LEU A 129 13.27 1.64 13.88
C LEU A 129 13.98 0.59 13.02
N ILE A 130 13.36 -0.57 12.88
CA ILE A 130 13.83 -1.63 11.98
C ILE A 130 13.01 -1.54 10.69
N SER A 131 13.69 -1.63 9.56
CA SER A 131 13.06 -1.78 8.25
C SER A 131 13.16 -3.21 7.78
N TYR A 132 12.03 -3.82 7.46
CA TYR A 132 11.91 -5.19 7.00
C TYR A 132 11.63 -5.23 5.51
N LYS A 133 12.51 -5.80 4.73
CA LYS A 133 12.40 -5.84 3.28
C LYS A 133 12.09 -7.26 2.81
N MET A 134 11.01 -7.41 2.06
CA MET A 134 10.57 -8.70 1.51
C MET A 134 9.66 -8.49 0.29
N SER A 135 9.50 -9.52 -0.53
CA SER A 135 8.41 -9.56 -1.51
C SER A 135 7.10 -9.93 -0.81
N TYR A 136 6.01 -9.27 -1.22
CA TYR A 136 4.66 -9.55 -0.71
C TYR A 136 3.82 -10.39 -1.67
N ASP A 137 4.33 -10.70 -2.85
CA ASP A 137 3.55 -11.28 -3.95
C ASP A 137 3.05 -12.69 -3.63
N ASN A 138 3.98 -13.60 -3.37
CA ASN A 138 3.63 -15.01 -3.11
C ASN A 138 2.68 -15.12 -1.91
N PHE A 139 2.99 -14.40 -0.83
CA PHE A 139 2.17 -14.37 0.36
C PHE A 139 0.71 -14.00 0.08
N LEU A 140 0.48 -13.01 -0.77
CA LEU A 140 -0.86 -12.51 -1.08
C LEU A 140 -1.59 -13.37 -2.11
N VAL A 141 -0.87 -13.87 -3.11
CA VAL A 141 -1.47 -14.70 -4.18
C VAL A 141 -1.81 -16.10 -3.66
N GLU A 142 -0.89 -16.74 -2.95
CA GLU A 142 -1.09 -18.09 -2.41
C GLU A 142 -2.17 -18.14 -1.33
N SER A 143 -2.49 -16.98 -0.70
CA SER A 143 -3.64 -16.90 0.19
C SER A 143 -4.99 -17.11 -0.51
N GLY A 144 -5.05 -17.04 -1.86
CA GLY A 144 -6.28 -17.07 -2.64
C GLY A 144 -7.16 -15.83 -2.52
N LEU A 145 -6.68 -14.78 -1.85
CA LEU A 145 -7.45 -13.55 -1.60
C LEU A 145 -7.16 -12.44 -2.61
N PHE A 146 -6.02 -12.53 -3.29
CA PHE A 146 -5.57 -11.53 -4.26
C PHE A 146 -4.98 -12.19 -5.51
N GLU A 147 -5.11 -11.51 -6.63
CA GLU A 147 -4.39 -11.81 -7.87
C GLU A 147 -3.55 -10.61 -8.30
N ILE A 148 -2.43 -10.86 -8.94
CA ILE A 148 -1.59 -9.81 -9.49
C ILE A 148 -2.12 -9.43 -10.88
N LEU A 149 -2.48 -8.17 -11.06
CA LEU A 149 -2.82 -7.61 -12.37
C LEU A 149 -1.58 -7.09 -13.09
N TYR A 150 -0.62 -6.58 -12.33
CA TYR A 150 0.60 -6.02 -12.89
C TYR A 150 1.71 -5.95 -11.84
N LYS A 151 2.94 -6.20 -12.27
CA LYS A 151 4.14 -5.97 -11.47
C LYS A 151 5.23 -5.32 -12.31
N PHE A 152 5.83 -4.27 -11.77
CA PHE A 152 7.03 -3.65 -12.31
C PHE A 152 8.08 -3.55 -11.21
N LYS A 153 9.26 -4.11 -11.48
CA LYS A 153 10.38 -4.12 -10.54
C LYS A 153 11.54 -3.31 -11.09
N TYR A 154 12.13 -2.46 -10.26
CA TYR A 154 13.28 -1.66 -10.63
C TYR A 154 14.32 -1.65 -9.51
N LYS A 155 15.59 -1.52 -9.91
CA LYS A 155 16.69 -1.39 -8.97
C LYS A 155 16.76 0.06 -8.48
N THR A 156 16.85 0.25 -7.17
CA THR A 156 17.14 1.57 -6.62
C THR A 156 18.61 1.91 -6.89
N SER A 157 18.85 3.07 -7.52
CA SER A 157 20.20 3.60 -7.66
C SER A 157 20.65 4.19 -6.32
N THR A 158 21.18 3.38 -5.44
CA THR A 158 21.88 3.91 -4.26
C THR A 158 23.32 4.23 -4.67
N LYS A 159 23.78 5.46 -4.38
CA LYS A 159 25.18 5.87 -4.57
C LYS A 159 26.16 5.00 -3.77
N ASP A 160 25.70 4.33 -2.73
CA ASP A 160 26.45 3.36 -1.92
C ASP A 160 26.40 1.94 -2.53
N LYS A 161 27.17 1.73 -3.59
CA LYS A 161 27.32 0.43 -4.27
C LYS A 161 27.87 -0.70 -3.38
N LYS A 162 28.36 -0.41 -2.17
CA LYS A 162 29.02 -1.40 -1.30
C LYS A 162 28.10 -2.11 -0.31
N LYS A 163 26.96 -1.56 0.06
CA LYS A 163 26.16 -2.11 1.15
C LYS A 163 24.92 -2.92 0.76
N PHE A 164 24.29 -2.69 -0.41
CA PHE A 164 23.04 -3.38 -0.77
C PHE A 164 22.91 -3.59 -2.28
N LYS A 165 23.64 -4.57 -2.82
CA LYS A 165 23.53 -5.00 -4.24
C LYS A 165 22.14 -5.56 -4.63
N SER A 166 21.23 -5.76 -3.68
CA SER A 166 19.96 -6.48 -3.90
C SER A 166 18.70 -5.67 -3.64
N ASP A 167 18.81 -4.39 -3.24
CA ASP A 167 17.62 -3.59 -2.97
C ASP A 167 16.95 -3.18 -4.28
N SER A 168 15.89 -3.88 -4.61
CA SER A 168 14.95 -3.50 -5.64
C SER A 168 13.64 -3.04 -4.99
N VAL A 169 12.91 -2.24 -5.72
CA VAL A 169 11.56 -1.81 -5.37
C VAL A 169 10.63 -2.36 -6.43
N SER A 170 9.47 -2.84 -6.04
CA SER A 170 8.40 -3.16 -6.95
C SER A 170 7.20 -2.24 -6.79
N LEU A 171 6.52 -2.04 -7.88
CA LEU A 171 5.16 -1.56 -7.96
C LEU A 171 4.33 -2.76 -8.36
N THR A 172 3.51 -3.25 -7.44
CA THR A 172 2.65 -4.41 -7.69
C THR A 172 1.20 -4.01 -7.47
N LEU A 173 0.38 -4.22 -8.49
CA LEU A 173 -1.05 -3.98 -8.44
C LEU A 173 -1.77 -5.30 -8.27
N PHE A 174 -2.52 -5.41 -7.21
CA PHE A 174 -3.35 -6.55 -6.87
C PHE A 174 -4.83 -6.22 -7.05
N ARG A 175 -5.61 -7.23 -7.38
CA ARG A 175 -7.07 -7.20 -7.30
C ARG A 175 -7.54 -8.15 -6.22
N LYS A 176 -8.45 -7.66 -5.37
CA LYS A 176 -9.19 -8.51 -4.43
C LYS A 176 -10.08 -9.47 -5.19
N ILE A 177 -9.94 -10.76 -4.90
CA ILE A 177 -10.83 -11.79 -5.45
C ILE A 177 -11.73 -12.34 -4.35
N ASN A 178 -12.86 -12.90 -4.76
CA ASN A 178 -13.70 -13.65 -3.83
C ASN A 178 -13.05 -15.02 -3.61
N PHE A 179 -12.73 -15.34 -2.37
CA PHE A 179 -12.06 -16.61 -2.02
C PHE A 179 -12.80 -17.85 -2.51
N GLN A 180 -14.13 -17.82 -2.57
CA GLN A 180 -14.93 -18.91 -3.13
C GLN A 180 -14.59 -19.26 -4.58
N LYS A 181 -14.07 -18.28 -5.35
CA LYS A 181 -13.58 -18.53 -6.71
C LYS A 181 -12.21 -19.19 -6.74
N SER A 182 -11.39 -18.95 -5.69
CA SER A 182 -10.05 -19.54 -5.56
C SER A 182 -10.09 -20.95 -5.00
N TYR A 183 -11.14 -21.27 -4.27
CA TYR A 183 -11.38 -22.59 -3.65
C TYR A 183 -12.75 -23.10 -4.09
N PRO A 184 -12.91 -23.50 -5.37
CA PRO A 184 -14.16 -24.10 -5.83
C PRO A 184 -14.42 -25.39 -5.08
N GLU A 185 -15.67 -25.62 -4.70
CA GLU A 185 -16.07 -26.91 -4.14
C GLU A 185 -15.83 -27.99 -5.20
N ASN A 186 -15.17 -29.07 -4.81
CA ASN A 186 -15.09 -30.25 -5.67
C ASN A 186 -16.49 -30.85 -5.76
N VAL A 187 -17.10 -30.77 -6.93
CA VAL A 187 -18.38 -31.40 -7.23
C VAL A 187 -18.14 -32.86 -7.60
#